data_b0087c3015f44b8f236c8e8d612527dd
#
_entry.id   b0087c3015f44b8f236c8e8d612527dd
#
_cell.length_a   1.000
_cell.length_b   1.000
_cell.length_c   1.000
_cell.angle_alpha   90.00
_cell.angle_beta   90.00
_cell.angle_gamma   90.00
#
_symmetry.space_group_name_H-M   'P 1'
#
loop_
_entity.id
_entity.type
_entity.pdbx_description
1 polymer ?
#
loop_
_entity_poly.entity_id
_entity_poly.type
_entity_poly.pdbx_seq_one_letter_code
_entity_poly.pdbx_strand_id
1 'polypeptide(L)'
;RVGQTATSGQQAARYGQVSPQQVAGLEQQYAAPSAVNVDRGRMTYDDVIMRTAAMFGVIVAVGALTWNLATSPATSGIGMMVMMAGAIGALVLGLVNSFKREPSPVLILAYAACEGAMLGAFSGVMELAYPGIVLQAVLGTLAVFAVMLAAYKVAGFRVSGKAARILLLAMGGYLIFSLVNFLLMVTGVVSDPWGLRGVTVAGIPLGLVIGALAVVMAAFSLAMDFESIQRGVERGLPTRYAWAGAFGLTVTLVWLYVEILRILAILRGDD
;
A
#
# COMPACT_ATOMS: atom_id res chain seq x y z
N ARG A 1 5.46 56.11 63.13
CA ARG A 1 5.88 54.93 62.35
C ARG A 1 4.88 54.76 61.23
N VAL A 2 5.18 55.39 60.08
CA VAL A 2 4.49 55.17 58.84
C VAL A 2 5.60 55.00 57.80
N GLY A 3 5.72 53.85 57.26
CA GLY A 3 6.70 53.66 56.23
C GLY A 3 6.96 52.17 56.06
N GLN A 4 6.28 51.51 55.09
CA GLN A 4 6.69 50.31 54.34
C GLN A 4 5.47 49.59 53.73
N THR A 5 4.83 50.20 52.75
CA THR A 5 3.89 49.46 51.88
C THR A 5 3.92 49.93 50.41
N ALA A 6 5.01 50.65 50.03
CA ALA A 6 5.12 51.14 48.64
C ALA A 6 6.01 50.27 47.68
N THR A 7 6.53 49.17 48.16
CA THR A 7 7.50 48.35 47.33
C THR A 7 6.92 47.20 46.54
N SER A 8 5.72 46.71 46.88
CA SER A 8 5.11 45.57 46.18
C SER A 8 4.44 45.96 44.86
N GLY A 9 3.84 47.14 44.77
CA GLY A 9 3.18 47.62 43.55
C GLY A 9 4.15 48.02 42.44
N GLN A 10 5.32 48.59 42.83
CA GLN A 10 6.35 48.93 41.83
C GLN A 10 7.13 47.73 41.28
N GLN A 11 7.25 46.64 42.04
CA GLN A 11 7.82 45.39 41.52
C GLN A 11 6.84 44.66 40.58
N ALA A 12 5.55 44.65 40.87
CA ALA A 12 4.53 44.07 39.99
C ALA A 12 4.43 44.81 38.65
N ALA A 13 4.61 46.14 38.65
CA ALA A 13 4.61 46.93 37.42
C ALA A 13 5.85 46.73 36.53
N ARG A 14 6.94 46.23 37.09
CA ARG A 14 8.15 45.88 36.29
C ARG A 14 8.07 44.54 35.56
N TYR A 15 7.25 43.60 36.03
CA TYR A 15 7.06 42.33 35.37
C TYR A 15 6.15 42.37 34.13
N GLY A 16 5.44 43.47 33.89
CA GLY A 16 4.53 43.67 32.78
C GLY A 16 5.08 44.51 31.61
N GLN A 17 6.29 45.05 31.72
CA GLN A 17 6.86 45.88 30.64
C GLN A 17 7.78 45.00 29.75
N VAL A 18 7.20 44.47 28.67
CA VAL A 18 7.96 43.85 27.57
C VAL A 18 8.85 44.93 26.96
N SER A 19 10.17 44.72 26.93
CA SER A 19 11.09 45.73 26.38
C SER A 19 10.85 45.89 24.87
N PRO A 20 11.10 47.08 24.27
CA PRO A 20 10.98 47.25 22.82
C PRO A 20 11.80 46.26 22.02
N GLN A 21 12.91 45.78 22.54
CA GLN A 21 13.74 44.74 21.92
C GLN A 21 13.07 43.35 21.95
N GLN A 22 12.33 43.03 23.02
CA GLN A 22 11.54 41.80 23.10
C GLN A 22 10.34 41.84 22.14
N VAL A 23 9.68 43.01 22.04
CA VAL A 23 8.59 43.20 21.07
C VAL A 23 9.11 43.04 19.63
N ALA A 24 10.22 43.71 19.28
CA ALA A 24 10.85 43.56 17.96
C ALA A 24 11.30 42.13 17.67
N GLY A 25 11.80 41.42 18.68
CA GLY A 25 12.15 39.97 18.54
C GLY A 25 10.93 39.09 18.32
N LEU A 26 9.81 39.37 19.02
CA LEU A 26 8.54 38.68 18.80
C LEU A 26 7.96 38.98 17.39
N GLU A 27 7.99 40.26 16.97
CA GLU A 27 7.54 40.65 15.63
C GLU A 27 8.36 39.98 14.54
N GLN A 28 9.68 39.83 14.68
CA GLN A 28 10.54 39.09 13.77
C GLN A 28 10.19 37.59 13.76
N GLN A 29 9.88 37.00 14.92
CA GLN A 29 9.44 35.59 14.99
C GLN A 29 8.07 35.38 14.32
N TYR A 30 7.13 36.33 14.48
CA TYR A 30 5.83 36.29 13.81
C TYR A 30 5.91 36.57 12.31
N ALA A 31 6.87 37.38 11.87
CA ALA A 31 7.13 37.67 10.45
C ALA A 31 7.94 36.57 9.75
N ALA A 32 8.57 35.65 10.50
CA ALA A 32 9.29 34.53 9.92
C ALA A 32 8.32 33.59 9.16
N PRO A 33 8.68 33.11 7.96
CA PRO A 33 7.88 32.14 7.25
C PRO A 33 7.58 30.95 8.17
N SER A 34 6.32 30.49 8.18
CA SER A 34 5.97 29.29 8.94
C SER A 34 6.74 28.11 8.39
N ALA A 35 7.42 27.36 9.25
CA ALA A 35 8.15 26.17 8.86
C ALA A 35 7.20 25.20 8.12
N VAL A 36 7.63 24.69 6.96
CA VAL A 36 6.90 23.70 6.19
C VAL A 36 6.92 22.33 6.88
N ASN A 37 6.08 21.39 6.46
CA ASN A 37 5.99 20.07 7.08
C ASN A 37 7.32 19.33 7.10
N VAL A 38 8.15 19.49 6.05
CA VAL A 38 9.49 18.90 5.95
C VAL A 38 10.38 19.38 7.10
N ASP A 39 10.43 20.69 7.35
CA ASP A 39 11.26 21.27 8.41
C ASP A 39 10.82 20.83 9.81
N ARG A 40 9.56 20.45 9.95
CA ARG A 40 8.98 19.95 11.22
C ARG A 40 9.09 18.43 11.37
N GLY A 41 9.71 17.71 10.43
CA GLY A 41 9.77 16.25 10.42
C GLY A 41 8.40 15.59 10.26
N ARG A 42 7.45 16.28 9.59
CA ARG A 42 6.09 15.81 9.34
C ARG A 42 5.99 15.14 7.96
N MET A 43 5.08 14.18 7.87
CA MET A 43 4.77 13.44 6.66
C MET A 43 4.33 14.38 5.53
N THR A 44 4.88 14.15 4.33
CA THR A 44 4.51 14.81 3.08
C THR A 44 4.06 13.80 2.03
N TYR A 45 3.41 14.26 0.97
CA TYR A 45 3.08 13.40 -0.18
C TYR A 45 4.35 12.86 -0.86
N ASP A 46 5.38 13.69 -0.99
CA ASP A 46 6.67 13.31 -1.58
C ASP A 46 7.34 12.19 -0.79
N ASP A 47 7.24 12.23 0.54
CA ASP A 47 7.71 11.15 1.41
C ASP A 47 7.05 9.81 1.08
N VAL A 48 5.74 9.80 0.83
CA VAL A 48 5.00 8.59 0.48
C VAL A 48 5.40 8.11 -0.92
N ILE A 49 5.46 9.02 -1.89
CA ILE A 49 5.83 8.71 -3.28
C ILE A 49 7.22 8.08 -3.31
N MET A 50 8.21 8.69 -2.65
CA MET A 50 9.60 8.19 -2.62
C MET A 50 9.68 6.80 -1.98
N ARG A 51 8.96 6.55 -0.89
CA ARG A 51 8.94 5.24 -0.22
C ARG A 51 8.19 4.19 -1.03
N THR A 52 7.10 4.57 -1.69
CA THR A 52 6.39 3.69 -2.64
C THR A 52 7.31 3.32 -3.81
N ALA A 53 8.01 4.30 -4.39
CA ALA A 53 8.98 4.05 -5.46
C ALA A 53 10.13 3.14 -4.99
N ALA A 54 10.63 3.31 -3.77
CA ALA A 54 11.64 2.44 -3.19
C ALA A 54 11.13 1.00 -3.03
N MET A 55 9.90 0.80 -2.56
CA MET A 55 9.28 -0.53 -2.46
C MET A 55 9.14 -1.18 -3.83
N PHE A 56 8.62 -0.46 -4.84
CA PHE A 56 8.55 -0.98 -6.22
C PHE A 56 9.93 -1.25 -6.81
N GLY A 57 10.93 -0.41 -6.50
CA GLY A 57 12.33 -0.67 -6.88
C GLY A 57 12.84 -2.02 -6.35
N VAL A 58 12.55 -2.33 -5.08
CA VAL A 58 12.90 -3.62 -4.47
C VAL A 58 12.10 -4.77 -5.11
N ILE A 59 10.78 -4.60 -5.29
CA ILE A 59 9.91 -5.60 -5.94
C ILE A 59 10.43 -5.93 -7.34
N VAL A 60 10.74 -4.93 -8.15
CA VAL A 60 11.20 -5.12 -9.53
C VAL A 60 12.59 -5.75 -9.55
N ALA A 61 13.52 -5.30 -8.70
CA ALA A 61 14.88 -5.84 -8.65
C ALA A 61 14.90 -7.32 -8.25
N VAL A 62 14.19 -7.68 -7.17
CA VAL A 62 14.07 -9.09 -6.73
C VAL A 62 13.24 -9.88 -7.74
N GLY A 63 12.15 -9.29 -8.26
CA GLY A 63 11.30 -9.91 -9.25
C GLY A 63 12.03 -10.28 -10.54
N ALA A 64 12.92 -9.42 -11.04
CA ALA A 64 13.73 -9.72 -12.22
C ALA A 64 14.66 -10.93 -12.01
N LEU A 65 15.22 -11.08 -10.80
CA LEU A 65 16.05 -12.23 -10.45
C LEU A 65 15.21 -13.52 -10.43
N THR A 66 14.06 -13.50 -9.76
CA THR A 66 13.20 -14.69 -9.62
C THR A 66 12.46 -15.04 -10.90
N TRP A 67 12.16 -14.06 -11.77
CA TRP A 67 11.71 -14.29 -13.14
C TRP A 67 12.69 -15.20 -13.90
N ASN A 68 13.96 -14.83 -13.92
CA ASN A 68 14.99 -15.62 -14.59
C ASN A 68 15.11 -17.04 -14.00
N LEU A 69 15.02 -17.19 -12.68
CA LEU A 69 15.04 -18.51 -12.03
C LEU A 69 13.83 -19.37 -12.44
N ALA A 70 12.64 -18.78 -12.54
CA ALA A 70 11.41 -19.52 -12.86
C ALA A 70 11.28 -19.87 -14.33
N THR A 71 11.81 -19.04 -15.24
CA THR A 71 11.71 -19.24 -16.70
C THR A 71 12.84 -20.08 -17.29
N SER A 72 13.95 -20.23 -16.58
CA SER A 72 15.05 -21.07 -17.02
C SER A 72 14.78 -22.56 -16.72
N PRO A 73 14.85 -23.47 -17.72
CA PRO A 73 14.61 -24.89 -17.51
C PRO A 73 15.51 -25.53 -16.43
N ALA A 74 16.74 -25.06 -16.31
CA ALA A 74 17.71 -25.58 -15.34
C ALA A 74 17.38 -25.20 -13.88
N THR A 75 16.65 -24.11 -13.66
CA THR A 75 16.40 -23.55 -12.32
C THR A 75 14.91 -23.38 -11.99
N SER A 76 14.00 -23.83 -12.85
CA SER A 76 12.54 -23.65 -12.66
C SER A 76 12.02 -24.23 -11.35
N GLY A 77 12.56 -25.38 -10.90
CA GLY A 77 12.24 -25.95 -9.59
C GLY A 77 12.64 -25.03 -8.42
N ILE A 78 13.81 -24.39 -8.52
CA ILE A 78 14.26 -23.40 -7.53
C ILE A 78 13.35 -22.16 -7.60
N GLY A 79 13.01 -21.69 -8.81
CA GLY A 79 12.09 -20.59 -9.01
C GLY A 79 10.72 -20.83 -8.36
N MET A 80 10.17 -22.03 -8.46
CA MET A 80 8.91 -22.41 -7.81
C MET A 80 9.03 -22.40 -6.27
N MET A 81 10.13 -22.94 -5.73
CA MET A 81 10.37 -22.89 -4.27
C MET A 81 10.51 -21.44 -3.76
N VAL A 82 11.23 -20.59 -4.49
CA VAL A 82 11.39 -19.17 -4.14
C VAL A 82 10.06 -18.43 -4.23
N MET A 83 9.23 -18.73 -5.23
CA MET A 83 7.87 -18.19 -5.35
C MET A 83 7.03 -18.52 -4.11
N MET A 84 7.02 -19.79 -3.69
CA MET A 84 6.26 -20.23 -2.51
C MET A 84 6.79 -19.60 -1.22
N ALA A 85 8.11 -19.59 -1.03
CA ALA A 85 8.73 -18.96 0.12
C ALA A 85 8.46 -17.45 0.16
N GLY A 86 8.52 -16.78 -1.01
CA GLY A 86 8.17 -15.38 -1.17
C GLY A 86 6.70 -15.10 -0.82
N ALA A 87 5.77 -15.92 -1.31
CA ALA A 87 4.35 -15.79 -1.00
C ALA A 87 4.06 -15.93 0.51
N ILE A 88 4.64 -16.95 1.16
CA ILE A 88 4.47 -17.15 2.60
C ILE A 88 5.12 -16.00 3.39
N GLY A 89 6.35 -15.60 3.00
CA GLY A 89 7.05 -14.48 3.61
C GLY A 89 6.30 -13.17 3.47
N ALA A 90 5.77 -12.87 2.28
CA ALA A 90 4.96 -11.69 2.03
C ALA A 90 3.66 -11.71 2.86
N LEU A 91 2.96 -12.84 2.94
CA LEU A 91 1.77 -12.98 3.78
C LEU A 91 2.07 -12.70 5.25
N VAL A 92 3.10 -13.36 5.80
CA VAL A 92 3.49 -13.19 7.21
C VAL A 92 3.92 -11.75 7.49
N LEU A 93 4.83 -11.20 6.68
CA LEU A 93 5.31 -9.82 6.86
C LEU A 93 4.20 -8.79 6.60
N GLY A 94 3.30 -9.07 5.66
CA GLY A 94 2.12 -8.25 5.39
C GLY A 94 1.22 -8.17 6.64
N LEU A 95 0.90 -9.31 7.25
CA LEU A 95 0.12 -9.36 8.49
C LEU A 95 0.86 -8.64 9.64
N VAL A 96 2.15 -8.94 9.84
CA VAL A 96 2.95 -8.28 10.89
C VAL A 96 2.94 -6.76 10.73
N ASN A 97 3.17 -6.24 9.52
CA ASN A 97 3.14 -4.81 9.26
C ASN A 97 1.74 -4.19 9.45
N SER A 98 0.67 -4.92 9.10
CA SER A 98 -0.72 -4.44 9.26
C SER A 98 -1.13 -4.29 10.72
N PHE A 99 -0.64 -5.16 11.62
CA PHE A 99 -0.96 -5.10 13.04
C PHE A 99 0.04 -4.31 13.88
N LYS A 100 1.16 -3.88 13.29
CA LYS A 100 2.18 -3.12 14.00
C LYS A 100 1.74 -1.67 14.21
N ARG A 101 1.81 -1.18 15.46
CA ARG A 101 1.42 0.21 15.81
C ARG A 101 2.31 1.26 15.15
N GLU A 102 3.60 0.97 15.00
CA GLU A 102 4.58 1.87 14.39
C GLU A 102 5.16 1.22 13.14
N PRO A 103 5.13 1.92 11.98
CA PRO A 103 5.67 1.37 10.75
C PRO A 103 7.19 1.16 10.89
N SER A 104 7.66 0.00 10.40
CA SER A 104 9.07 -0.37 10.40
C SER A 104 9.58 -0.44 8.96
N PRO A 105 10.46 0.47 8.53
CA PRO A 105 11.02 0.47 7.18
C PRO A 105 11.65 -0.87 6.79
N VAL A 106 12.36 -1.51 7.73
CA VAL A 106 13.04 -2.79 7.49
C VAL A 106 12.03 -3.90 7.19
N LEU A 107 10.95 -4.01 7.98
CA LEU A 107 9.93 -5.05 7.76
C LEU A 107 9.12 -4.78 6.48
N ILE A 108 8.90 -3.51 6.14
CA ILE A 108 8.19 -3.11 4.92
C ILE A 108 9.04 -3.40 3.68
N LEU A 109 10.34 -3.14 3.71
CA LEU A 109 11.25 -3.49 2.62
C LEU A 109 11.48 -5.00 2.52
N ALA A 110 11.51 -5.72 3.64
CA ALA A 110 11.54 -7.18 3.64
C ALA A 110 10.26 -7.77 3.02
N TYR A 111 9.08 -7.19 3.32
CA TYR A 111 7.83 -7.51 2.63
C TYR A 111 7.97 -7.29 1.11
N ALA A 112 8.47 -6.13 0.68
CA ALA A 112 8.66 -5.81 -0.73
C ALA A 112 9.60 -6.82 -1.43
N ALA A 113 10.66 -7.28 -0.76
CA ALA A 113 11.54 -8.32 -1.29
C ALA A 113 10.84 -9.67 -1.43
N CYS A 114 10.09 -10.11 -0.42
CA CYS A 114 9.29 -11.34 -0.49
C CYS A 114 8.22 -11.28 -1.58
N GLU A 115 7.55 -10.13 -1.68
CA GLU A 115 6.55 -9.86 -2.72
C GLU A 115 7.17 -9.91 -4.13
N GLY A 116 8.34 -9.27 -4.30
CA GLY A 116 9.12 -9.32 -5.54
C GLY A 116 9.52 -10.74 -5.92
N ALA A 117 9.93 -11.54 -4.93
CA ALA A 117 10.29 -12.95 -5.15
C ALA A 117 9.08 -13.77 -5.66
N MET A 118 7.92 -13.57 -5.07
CA MET A 118 6.67 -14.21 -5.50
C MET A 118 6.24 -13.71 -6.88
N LEU A 119 6.13 -12.40 -7.05
CA LEU A 119 5.61 -11.79 -8.27
C LEU A 119 6.49 -12.06 -9.48
N GLY A 120 7.82 -12.01 -9.33
CA GLY A 120 8.73 -12.23 -10.45
C GLY A 120 8.62 -13.65 -11.00
N ALA A 121 8.64 -14.65 -10.14
CA ALA A 121 8.47 -16.03 -10.54
C ALA A 121 7.07 -16.32 -11.11
N PHE A 122 6.02 -15.83 -10.44
CA PHE A 122 4.63 -15.98 -10.91
C PHE A 122 4.42 -15.33 -12.28
N SER A 123 4.88 -14.10 -12.45
CA SER A 123 4.78 -13.38 -13.73
C SER A 123 5.57 -14.07 -14.84
N GLY A 124 6.77 -14.58 -14.51
CA GLY A 124 7.59 -15.34 -15.48
C GLY A 124 6.89 -16.59 -15.99
N VAL A 125 6.29 -17.38 -15.11
CA VAL A 125 5.50 -18.57 -15.48
C VAL A 125 4.29 -18.19 -16.33
N MET A 126 3.58 -17.11 -15.97
CA MET A 126 2.41 -16.63 -16.73
C MET A 126 2.82 -16.11 -18.11
N GLU A 127 3.95 -15.41 -18.23
CA GLU A 127 4.46 -14.92 -19.52
C GLU A 127 4.88 -16.05 -20.46
N LEU A 128 5.45 -17.14 -19.93
CA LEU A 128 5.77 -18.33 -20.72
C LEU A 128 4.50 -19.03 -21.24
N ALA A 129 3.46 -19.10 -20.41
CA ALA A 129 2.19 -19.71 -20.79
C ALA A 129 1.37 -18.83 -21.75
N TYR A 130 1.41 -17.52 -21.52
CA TYR A 130 0.58 -16.53 -22.22
C TYR A 130 1.42 -15.29 -22.59
N PRO A 131 2.19 -15.32 -23.70
CA PRO A 131 3.10 -14.23 -24.08
C PRO A 131 2.41 -12.87 -24.15
N GLY A 132 3.03 -11.86 -23.53
CA GLY A 132 2.54 -10.48 -23.45
C GLY A 132 1.50 -10.20 -22.35
N ILE A 133 1.14 -11.21 -21.54
CA ILE A 133 0.13 -11.07 -20.49
C ILE A 133 0.58 -10.12 -19.36
N VAL A 134 1.87 -10.18 -19.02
CA VAL A 134 2.43 -9.36 -17.93
C VAL A 134 2.36 -7.87 -18.27
N LEU A 135 2.72 -7.49 -19.51
CA LEU A 135 2.59 -6.11 -19.96
C LEU A 135 1.15 -5.63 -19.91
N GLN A 136 0.21 -6.46 -20.34
CA GLN A 136 -1.23 -6.13 -20.29
C GLN A 136 -1.72 -5.94 -18.85
N ALA A 137 -1.29 -6.81 -17.92
CA ALA A 137 -1.64 -6.70 -16.51
C ALA A 137 -1.06 -5.42 -15.86
N VAL A 138 0.19 -5.07 -16.18
CA VAL A 138 0.83 -3.83 -15.73
C VAL A 138 0.06 -2.61 -16.25
N LEU A 139 -0.23 -2.56 -17.55
CA LEU A 139 -0.98 -1.45 -18.15
C LEU A 139 -2.40 -1.35 -17.57
N GLY A 140 -3.08 -2.48 -17.37
CA GLY A 140 -4.39 -2.52 -16.73
C GLY A 140 -4.34 -1.99 -15.29
N THR A 141 -3.33 -2.37 -14.52
CA THR A 141 -3.12 -1.89 -13.14
C THR A 141 -2.90 -0.38 -13.12
N LEU A 142 -2.02 0.12 -14.00
CA LEU A 142 -1.74 1.55 -14.11
C LEU A 142 -2.97 2.34 -14.57
N ALA A 143 -3.79 1.78 -15.47
CA ALA A 143 -5.03 2.41 -15.92
C ALA A 143 -6.03 2.55 -14.77
N VAL A 144 -6.27 1.47 -13.99
CA VAL A 144 -7.16 1.52 -12.81
C VAL A 144 -6.63 2.51 -11.77
N PHE A 145 -5.32 2.48 -11.50
CA PHE A 145 -4.69 3.44 -10.58
C PHE A 145 -4.89 4.89 -11.03
N ALA A 146 -4.62 5.20 -12.31
CA ALA A 146 -4.77 6.54 -12.85
C ALA A 146 -6.23 7.03 -12.80
N VAL A 147 -7.19 6.17 -13.16
CA VAL A 147 -8.62 6.47 -13.08
C VAL A 147 -9.05 6.74 -11.64
N MET A 148 -8.62 5.89 -10.69
CA MET A 148 -8.97 6.06 -9.28
C MET A 148 -8.31 7.30 -8.67
N LEU A 149 -7.07 7.61 -9.05
CA LEU A 149 -6.39 8.83 -8.61
C LEU A 149 -7.10 10.08 -9.16
N ALA A 150 -7.50 10.05 -10.44
CA ALA A 150 -8.28 11.14 -11.07
C ALA A 150 -9.65 11.28 -10.40
N ALA A 151 -10.37 10.18 -10.18
CA ALA A 151 -11.66 10.19 -9.50
C ALA A 151 -11.54 10.75 -8.07
N TYR A 152 -10.49 10.37 -7.37
CA TYR A 152 -10.21 10.87 -6.02
C TYR A 152 -9.87 12.37 -6.01
N LYS A 153 -8.96 12.81 -6.91
CA LYS A 153 -8.41 14.16 -6.88
C LYS A 153 -9.31 15.18 -7.58
N VAL A 154 -9.94 14.80 -8.72
CA VAL A 154 -10.73 15.72 -9.57
C VAL A 154 -12.21 15.64 -9.24
N ALA A 155 -12.79 14.43 -9.15
CA ALA A 155 -14.20 14.23 -8.88
C ALA A 155 -14.55 14.20 -7.38
N GLY A 156 -13.56 14.28 -6.48
CA GLY A 156 -13.78 14.24 -5.04
C GLY A 156 -14.33 12.90 -4.52
N PHE A 157 -14.11 11.81 -5.27
CA PHE A 157 -14.59 10.49 -4.90
C PHE A 157 -14.04 10.06 -3.53
N ARG A 158 -14.95 9.70 -2.63
CA ARG A 158 -14.62 9.20 -1.27
C ARG A 158 -15.47 7.98 -0.96
N VAL A 159 -14.89 7.02 -0.25
CA VAL A 159 -15.60 5.82 0.19
C VAL A 159 -16.34 6.15 1.50
N SER A 160 -17.68 6.07 1.48
CA SER A 160 -18.47 6.32 2.70
C SER A 160 -18.13 5.31 3.80
N GLY A 161 -18.31 5.69 5.07
CA GLY A 161 -18.01 4.80 6.21
C GLY A 161 -18.80 3.47 6.19
N LYS A 162 -20.02 3.44 5.64
CA LYS A 162 -20.78 2.21 5.43
C LYS A 162 -20.17 1.37 4.33
N ALA A 163 -19.82 1.98 3.18
CA ALA A 163 -19.17 1.28 2.07
C ALA A 163 -17.79 0.74 2.47
N ALA A 164 -17.01 1.49 3.25
CA ALA A 164 -15.72 1.03 3.76
C ALA A 164 -15.86 -0.22 4.65
N ARG A 165 -16.88 -0.29 5.52
CA ARG A 165 -17.16 -1.48 6.35
C ARG A 165 -17.53 -2.69 5.51
N ILE A 166 -18.41 -2.52 4.51
CA ILE A 166 -18.81 -3.59 3.60
C ILE A 166 -17.59 -4.08 2.82
N LEU A 167 -16.77 -3.15 2.31
CA LEU A 167 -15.54 -3.46 1.59
C LEU A 167 -14.58 -4.28 2.45
N LEU A 168 -14.32 -3.85 3.69
CA LEU A 168 -13.43 -4.58 4.62
C LEU A 168 -13.93 -5.99 4.92
N LEU A 169 -15.24 -6.17 5.10
CA LEU A 169 -15.84 -7.51 5.29
C LEU A 169 -15.71 -8.36 4.02
N ALA A 170 -15.95 -7.77 2.84
CA ALA A 170 -15.81 -8.47 1.56
C ALA A 170 -14.33 -8.86 1.30
N MET A 171 -13.37 -7.97 1.60
CA MET A 171 -11.94 -8.27 1.53
C MET A 171 -11.54 -9.39 2.49
N GLY A 172 -12.07 -9.39 3.72
CA GLY A 172 -11.86 -10.47 4.69
C GLY A 172 -12.41 -11.81 4.17
N GLY A 173 -13.62 -11.82 3.63
CA GLY A 173 -14.22 -13.00 2.98
C GLY A 173 -13.40 -13.48 1.78
N TYR A 174 -12.94 -12.54 0.93
CA TYR A 174 -12.07 -12.84 -0.20
C TYR A 174 -10.71 -13.44 0.24
N LEU A 175 -10.12 -12.92 1.31
CA LEU A 175 -8.87 -13.45 1.86
C LEU A 175 -9.05 -14.89 2.37
N ILE A 176 -10.13 -15.14 3.13
CA ILE A 176 -10.46 -16.49 3.62
C ILE A 176 -10.67 -17.45 2.43
N PHE A 177 -11.47 -17.04 1.44
CA PHE A 177 -11.70 -17.84 0.23
C PHE A 177 -10.38 -18.14 -0.49
N SER A 178 -9.50 -17.14 -0.66
CA SER A 178 -8.22 -17.31 -1.34
C SER A 178 -7.28 -18.23 -0.56
N LEU A 179 -7.27 -18.16 0.76
CA LEU A 179 -6.49 -19.04 1.62
C LEU A 179 -7.00 -20.50 1.55
N VAL A 180 -8.33 -20.70 1.63
CA VAL A 180 -8.95 -22.02 1.50
C VAL A 180 -8.64 -22.60 0.10
N ASN A 181 -8.81 -21.80 -0.95
CA ASN A 181 -8.49 -22.22 -2.32
C ASN A 181 -7.02 -22.66 -2.45
N PHE A 182 -6.10 -21.87 -1.89
CA PHE A 182 -4.67 -22.19 -1.89
C PHE A 182 -4.39 -23.51 -1.16
N LEU A 183 -4.99 -23.73 0.02
CA LEU A 183 -4.82 -24.96 0.78
C LEU A 183 -5.36 -26.18 0.02
N LEU A 184 -6.51 -26.06 -0.64
CA LEU A 184 -7.09 -27.13 -1.44
C LEU A 184 -6.21 -27.51 -2.65
N MET A 185 -5.56 -26.50 -3.25
CA MET A 185 -4.59 -26.74 -4.34
C MET A 185 -3.31 -27.42 -3.84
N VAL A 186 -2.72 -26.94 -2.75
CA VAL A 186 -1.47 -27.49 -2.19
C VAL A 186 -1.67 -28.93 -1.67
N THR A 187 -2.83 -29.22 -1.11
CA THR A 187 -3.17 -30.58 -0.60
C THR A 187 -3.58 -31.55 -1.72
N GLY A 188 -3.71 -31.07 -2.98
CA GLY A 188 -4.12 -31.88 -4.12
C GLY A 188 -5.60 -32.29 -4.12
N VAL A 189 -6.42 -31.74 -3.24
CA VAL A 189 -7.87 -31.99 -3.20
C VAL A 189 -8.55 -31.46 -4.46
N VAL A 190 -8.03 -30.37 -5.01
CA VAL A 190 -8.47 -29.80 -6.28
C VAL A 190 -7.28 -29.80 -7.23
N SER A 191 -7.40 -30.48 -8.37
CA SER A 191 -6.35 -30.63 -9.38
C SER A 191 -6.33 -29.52 -10.43
N ASP A 192 -7.37 -28.69 -10.47
CA ASP A 192 -7.44 -27.55 -11.39
C ASP A 192 -6.35 -26.51 -11.05
N PRO A 193 -5.62 -25.97 -12.05
CA PRO A 193 -4.57 -24.96 -11.83
C PRO A 193 -5.05 -23.68 -11.14
N TRP A 194 -6.36 -23.38 -11.22
CA TRP A 194 -7.00 -22.24 -10.57
C TRP A 194 -7.76 -22.63 -9.30
N GLY A 195 -7.77 -23.91 -8.94
CA GLY A 195 -8.52 -24.44 -7.81
C GLY A 195 -10.02 -24.27 -8.00
N LEU A 196 -10.73 -23.82 -6.96
CA LEU A 196 -12.17 -23.54 -7.01
C LEU A 196 -12.54 -22.43 -8.02
N ARG A 197 -11.60 -21.62 -8.45
CA ARG A 197 -11.82 -20.53 -9.41
C ARG A 197 -11.98 -21.04 -10.84
N GLY A 198 -11.46 -22.26 -11.15
CA GLY A 198 -11.66 -22.91 -12.44
C GLY A 198 -13.08 -23.48 -12.63
N VAL A 199 -13.87 -23.59 -11.55
CA VAL A 199 -15.25 -24.09 -11.64
C VAL A 199 -16.10 -23.14 -12.47
N THR A 200 -16.81 -23.69 -13.48
CA THR A 200 -17.75 -22.93 -14.31
C THR A 200 -19.17 -22.98 -13.72
N VAL A 201 -19.79 -21.83 -13.64
CA VAL A 201 -21.19 -21.66 -13.22
C VAL A 201 -21.94 -20.98 -14.36
N ALA A 202 -22.95 -21.62 -14.89
CA ALA A 202 -23.73 -21.15 -16.05
C ALA A 202 -22.84 -20.80 -17.29
N GLY A 203 -21.75 -21.54 -17.49
CA GLY A 203 -20.82 -21.34 -18.61
C GLY A 203 -19.79 -20.23 -18.39
N ILE A 204 -19.75 -19.60 -17.22
CA ILE A 204 -18.77 -18.56 -16.88
C ILE A 204 -17.83 -19.11 -15.80
N PRO A 205 -16.48 -19.07 -15.99
CA PRO A 205 -15.54 -19.43 -14.94
C PRO A 205 -15.73 -18.55 -13.69
N LEU A 206 -15.86 -19.19 -12.54
CA LEU A 206 -16.07 -18.49 -11.26
C LEU A 206 -14.92 -17.51 -10.98
N GLY A 207 -13.72 -17.82 -11.45
CA GLY A 207 -12.53 -16.97 -11.36
C GLY A 207 -12.71 -15.61 -12.03
N LEU A 208 -13.46 -15.51 -13.13
CA LEU A 208 -13.75 -14.23 -13.79
C LEU A 208 -14.66 -13.34 -12.93
N VAL A 209 -15.71 -13.93 -12.36
CA VAL A 209 -16.67 -13.20 -11.51
C VAL A 209 -15.99 -12.72 -10.24
N ILE A 210 -15.26 -13.60 -9.56
CA ILE A 210 -14.51 -13.26 -8.34
C ILE A 210 -13.40 -12.26 -8.65
N GLY A 211 -12.69 -12.44 -9.77
CA GLY A 211 -11.64 -11.54 -10.20
C GLY A 211 -12.16 -10.12 -10.49
N ALA A 212 -13.27 -10.00 -11.24
CA ALA A 212 -13.90 -8.71 -11.51
C ALA A 212 -14.33 -8.02 -10.20
N LEU A 213 -14.93 -8.77 -9.26
CA LEU A 213 -15.27 -8.24 -7.94
C LEU A 213 -14.02 -7.80 -7.18
N ALA A 214 -12.93 -8.58 -7.22
CA ALA A 214 -11.68 -8.26 -6.57
C ALA A 214 -11.03 -7.00 -7.15
N VAL A 215 -11.06 -6.80 -8.47
CA VAL A 215 -10.59 -5.55 -9.13
C VAL A 215 -11.39 -4.34 -8.64
N VAL A 216 -12.72 -4.47 -8.54
CA VAL A 216 -13.57 -3.40 -8.00
C VAL A 216 -13.21 -3.13 -6.53
N MET A 217 -13.05 -4.16 -5.71
CA MET A 217 -12.64 -4.00 -4.31
C MET A 217 -11.27 -3.33 -4.18
N ALA A 218 -10.30 -3.71 -5.01
CA ALA A 218 -8.97 -3.09 -5.04
C ALA A 218 -9.04 -1.62 -5.48
N ALA A 219 -9.88 -1.27 -6.46
CA ALA A 219 -10.10 0.10 -6.87
C ALA A 219 -10.67 0.97 -5.74
N PHE A 220 -11.66 0.48 -4.99
CA PHE A 220 -12.17 1.17 -3.80
C PHE A 220 -11.11 1.27 -2.69
N SER A 221 -10.26 0.23 -2.54
CA SER A 221 -9.14 0.26 -1.57
C SER A 221 -8.13 1.34 -1.90
N LEU A 222 -7.80 1.55 -3.20
CA LEU A 222 -6.95 2.67 -3.64
C LEU A 222 -7.50 4.03 -3.18
N ALA A 223 -8.81 4.26 -3.29
CA ALA A 223 -9.42 5.49 -2.81
C ALA A 223 -9.27 5.65 -1.28
N MET A 224 -9.39 4.56 -0.52
CA MET A 224 -9.16 4.56 0.93
C MET A 224 -7.69 4.80 1.28
N ASP A 225 -6.75 4.26 0.50
CA ASP A 225 -5.32 4.51 0.66
C ASP A 225 -4.99 5.98 0.44
N PHE A 226 -5.52 6.59 -0.64
CA PHE A 226 -5.34 8.02 -0.91
C PHE A 226 -5.91 8.88 0.21
N GLU A 227 -7.11 8.56 0.71
CA GLU A 227 -7.72 9.27 1.83
C GLU A 227 -6.92 9.12 3.12
N SER A 228 -6.37 7.94 3.39
CA SER A 228 -5.51 7.69 4.55
C SER A 228 -4.21 8.50 4.49
N ILE A 229 -3.58 8.56 3.32
CA ILE A 229 -2.37 9.36 3.06
C ILE A 229 -2.69 10.85 3.24
N GLN A 230 -3.77 11.34 2.62
CA GLN A 230 -4.19 12.73 2.74
C GLN A 230 -4.41 13.12 4.20
N ARG A 231 -5.19 12.32 4.95
CA ARG A 231 -5.43 12.55 6.38
C ARG A 231 -4.15 12.53 7.20
N GLY A 232 -3.19 11.67 6.85
CA GLY A 232 -1.87 11.61 7.50
C GLY A 232 -1.08 12.90 7.32
N VAL A 233 -1.04 13.43 6.09
CA VAL A 233 -0.37 14.69 5.75
C VAL A 233 -1.07 15.88 6.41
N GLU A 234 -2.40 15.97 6.33
CA GLU A 234 -3.19 17.07 6.91
C GLU A 234 -3.08 17.12 8.43
N ARG A 235 -3.03 15.96 9.10
CA ARG A 235 -2.83 15.87 10.56
C ARG A 235 -1.37 16.08 10.96
N GLY A 236 -0.45 16.21 10.02
CA GLY A 236 0.97 16.40 10.30
C GLY A 236 1.59 15.24 11.06
N LEU A 237 1.24 14.00 10.71
CA LEU A 237 1.84 12.81 11.31
C LEU A 237 3.37 12.82 11.14
N PRO A 238 4.13 12.19 12.06
CA PRO A 238 5.58 12.05 11.90
C PRO A 238 5.94 11.39 10.56
N THR A 239 7.03 11.81 9.94
CA THR A 239 7.53 11.35 8.62
C THR A 239 7.59 9.81 8.51
N ARG A 240 7.86 9.11 9.61
CA ARG A 240 7.89 7.62 9.64
C ARG A 240 6.58 6.99 9.17
N TYR A 241 5.41 7.64 9.36
CA TYR A 241 4.11 7.11 8.95
C TYR A 241 3.91 7.14 7.43
N ALA A 242 4.75 7.84 6.67
CA ALA A 242 4.76 7.74 5.22
C ALA A 242 5.09 6.32 4.73
N TRP A 243 5.83 5.51 5.51
CA TRP A 243 6.03 4.09 5.23
C TRP A 243 4.74 3.28 5.32
N ALA A 244 3.84 3.60 6.26
CA ALA A 244 2.54 2.93 6.34
C ALA A 244 1.65 3.26 5.12
N GLY A 245 1.66 4.53 4.68
CA GLY A 245 0.96 4.94 3.46
C GLY A 245 1.51 4.25 2.20
N ALA A 246 2.84 4.20 2.08
CA ALA A 246 3.51 3.51 0.98
C ALA A 246 3.23 2.00 0.98
N PHE A 247 3.24 1.37 2.15
CA PHE A 247 2.92 -0.05 2.32
C PHE A 247 1.49 -0.36 1.89
N GLY A 248 0.49 0.37 2.39
CA GLY A 248 -0.91 0.17 2.00
C GLY A 248 -1.11 0.29 0.49
N LEU A 249 -0.59 1.37 -0.10
CA LEU A 249 -0.67 1.60 -1.55
C LEU A 249 0.01 0.49 -2.35
N THR A 250 1.18 0.01 -1.92
CA THR A 250 1.90 -1.08 -2.59
C THR A 250 1.11 -2.39 -2.51
N VAL A 251 0.59 -2.76 -1.35
CA VAL A 251 -0.23 -3.97 -1.15
C VAL A 251 -1.43 -3.97 -2.10
N THR A 252 -2.15 -2.85 -2.16
CA THR A 252 -3.33 -2.70 -3.02
C THR A 252 -2.98 -2.80 -4.51
N LEU A 253 -1.88 -2.16 -4.94
CA LEU A 253 -1.44 -2.20 -6.34
C LEU A 253 -0.96 -3.60 -6.75
N VAL A 254 -0.23 -4.29 -5.89
CA VAL A 254 0.19 -5.68 -6.12
C VAL A 254 -1.01 -6.61 -6.21
N TRP A 255 -1.96 -6.49 -5.29
CA TRP A 255 -3.20 -7.27 -5.35
C TRP A 255 -3.96 -7.03 -6.65
N LEU A 256 -4.13 -5.76 -7.05
CA LEU A 256 -4.78 -5.38 -8.31
C LEU A 256 -4.07 -6.00 -9.52
N TYR A 257 -2.75 -5.94 -9.55
CA TYR A 257 -1.93 -6.55 -10.60
C TYR A 257 -2.17 -8.07 -10.70
N VAL A 258 -2.11 -8.77 -9.59
CA VAL A 258 -2.31 -10.23 -9.54
C VAL A 258 -3.71 -10.62 -10.01
N GLU A 259 -4.75 -9.86 -9.63
CA GLU A 259 -6.12 -10.13 -10.07
C GLU A 259 -6.31 -9.89 -11.57
N ILE A 260 -5.78 -8.79 -12.09
CA ILE A 260 -5.85 -8.50 -13.53
C ILE A 260 -5.09 -9.58 -14.32
N LEU A 261 -3.87 -9.94 -13.87
CA LEU A 261 -3.09 -11.01 -14.50
C LEU A 261 -3.87 -12.34 -14.52
N ARG A 262 -4.53 -12.69 -13.41
CA ARG A 262 -5.34 -13.90 -13.29
C ARG A 262 -6.56 -13.88 -14.20
N ILE A 263 -7.30 -12.78 -14.26
CA ILE A 263 -8.44 -12.61 -15.16
C ILE A 263 -7.99 -12.82 -16.61
N LEU A 264 -6.89 -12.17 -17.00
CA LEU A 264 -6.35 -12.30 -18.36
C LEU A 264 -5.92 -13.74 -18.67
N ALA A 265 -5.32 -14.44 -17.70
CA ALA A 265 -4.89 -15.82 -17.87
C ALA A 265 -6.09 -16.78 -18.02
N ILE A 266 -7.15 -16.61 -17.22
CA ILE A 266 -8.37 -17.41 -17.34
C ILE A 266 -9.03 -17.17 -18.71
N LEU A 267 -9.15 -15.90 -19.15
CA LEU A 267 -9.74 -15.58 -20.47
C LEU A 267 -8.96 -16.16 -21.65
N ARG A 268 -7.63 -16.29 -21.54
CA ARG A 268 -6.79 -16.89 -22.58
C ARG A 268 -6.69 -18.40 -22.50
N GLY A 269 -6.98 -18.97 -21.33
CA GLY A 269 -6.94 -20.43 -21.14
C GLY A 269 -8.21 -21.14 -21.60
N ASP A 270 -9.29 -20.39 -21.89
CA ASP A 270 -10.56 -20.91 -22.43
C ASP A 270 -10.57 -20.92 -23.98
N ASP A 271 -9.53 -20.36 -24.64
CA ASP A 271 -9.33 -20.39 -26.11
C ASP A 271 -8.42 -21.59 -26.47
#